data_4792a3fce0f9aca59f975f1b3b2b834a
#
_entry.id   4792a3fce0f9aca59f975f1b3b2b834a
#
_cell.length_a   1.000
_cell.length_b   1.000
_cell.length_c   1.000
_cell.angle_alpha   90.00
_cell.angle_beta   90.00
_cell.angle_gamma   90.00
#
_symmetry.space_group_name_H-M   'P 1'
#
loop_
_entity.id
_entity.type
_entity.pdbx_description
1 polymer ?
#
loop_
_entity_poly.entity_id
_entity_poly.type
_entity_poly.pdbx_seq_one_letter_code
_entity_poly.pdbx_strand_id
1 'polypeptide(L)'
;MIVKLTLHQQSYDVELADNPTAKAFIKQLPLTLTMQELNGNEKFADLPHPLPPNPIRPKTLYQGDLMLYGGHTVVLFYETFRTSYSYTPIGKVVAANTLQDAVGRGNIKVSFSMMK
;
A
#
# COMPACT_ATOMS: atom_id res chain seq x y z
N MET A 1 13.32 -1.56 -6.93
CA MET A 1 12.88 -0.18 -7.28
C MET A 1 12.16 0.44 -6.10
N ILE A 2 12.39 1.72 -5.87
CA ILE A 2 11.80 2.44 -4.75
C ILE A 2 10.93 3.58 -5.28
N VAL A 3 9.73 3.72 -4.74
CA VAL A 3 8.86 4.86 -5.00
C VAL A 3 8.59 5.59 -3.70
N LYS A 4 8.05 6.80 -3.80
CA LYS A 4 7.77 7.65 -2.64
C LYS A 4 6.28 7.61 -2.31
N LEU A 5 5.98 7.40 -1.04
CA LEU A 5 4.63 7.53 -0.47
C LEU A 5 4.63 8.78 0.40
N THR A 6 3.70 9.70 0.13
CA THR A 6 3.58 10.94 0.89
C THR A 6 2.19 11.03 1.49
N LEU A 7 2.13 11.34 2.77
CA LEU A 7 0.88 11.60 3.48
C LEU A 7 1.10 12.73 4.46
N HIS A 8 0.16 13.68 4.49
CA HIS A 8 0.37 14.96 5.18
C HIS A 8 1.68 15.58 4.70
N GLN A 9 2.63 15.84 5.62
CA GLN A 9 3.92 16.41 5.28
C GLN A 9 5.06 15.40 5.46
N GLN A 10 4.71 14.10 5.56
CA GLN A 10 5.68 13.04 5.77
C GLN A 10 5.80 12.19 4.51
N SER A 11 7.03 11.77 4.22
CA SER A 11 7.32 10.91 3.07
C SER A 11 8.00 9.64 3.53
N TYR A 12 7.66 8.54 2.87
CA TYR A 12 8.23 7.23 3.12
C TYR A 12 8.72 6.64 1.81
N ASP A 13 9.81 5.90 1.87
CA ASP A 13 10.24 5.08 0.75
C ASP A 13 9.43 3.79 0.75
N VAL A 14 9.00 3.35 -0.44
CA VAL A 14 8.33 2.07 -0.62
C VAL A 14 9.19 1.23 -1.54
N GLU A 15 9.69 0.13 -1.02
CA GLU A 15 10.43 -0.84 -1.81
C GLU A 15 9.45 -1.74 -2.52
N LEU A 16 9.44 -1.69 -3.84
CA LEU A 16 8.48 -2.44 -4.65
C LEU A 16 8.88 -3.90 -4.79
N ALA A 17 7.87 -4.76 -4.84
CA ALA A 17 8.07 -6.16 -5.15
C ALA A 17 8.53 -6.31 -6.61
N ASP A 18 9.26 -7.39 -6.90
CA ASP A 18 9.67 -7.69 -8.26
C ASP A 18 8.63 -8.63 -8.88
N ASN A 19 7.53 -8.05 -9.33
CA ASN A 19 6.44 -8.81 -9.95
C ASN A 19 5.69 -7.92 -10.96
N PRO A 20 4.85 -8.53 -11.82
CA PRO A 20 4.07 -7.76 -12.79
C PRO A 20 3.11 -6.74 -12.17
N THR A 21 2.58 -7.06 -10.99
CA THR A 21 1.65 -6.17 -10.27
C THR A 21 2.33 -4.85 -9.92
N ALA A 22 3.52 -4.91 -9.32
CA ALA A 22 4.29 -3.72 -8.95
C ALA A 22 4.71 -2.93 -10.19
N LYS A 23 5.09 -3.62 -11.26
CA LYS A 23 5.47 -2.95 -12.52
C LYS A 23 4.29 -2.19 -13.12
N ALA A 24 3.09 -2.76 -13.07
CA ALA A 24 1.89 -2.09 -13.55
C ALA A 24 1.50 -0.93 -12.63
N PHE A 25 1.72 -1.06 -11.32
CA PHE A 25 1.46 0.02 -10.38
C PHE A 25 2.29 1.27 -10.71
N ILE A 26 3.57 1.09 -11.04
CA ILE A 26 4.45 2.19 -11.42
C ILE A 26 3.87 3.00 -12.59
N LYS A 27 3.23 2.33 -13.54
CA LYS A 27 2.68 2.99 -14.74
C LYS A 27 1.52 3.93 -14.42
N GLN A 28 0.93 3.84 -13.25
CA GLN A 28 -0.15 4.74 -12.83
C GLN A 28 0.35 5.94 -12.03
N LEU A 29 1.65 6.02 -11.74
CA LEU A 29 2.22 7.09 -10.94
C LEU A 29 2.48 8.36 -11.80
N PRO A 30 2.35 9.56 -11.28
CA PRO A 30 1.96 9.89 -9.90
C PRO A 30 0.48 9.64 -9.66
N LEU A 31 0.15 9.28 -8.44
CA LEU A 31 -1.20 8.87 -8.08
C LEU A 31 -1.54 9.38 -6.69
N THR A 32 -2.70 10.00 -6.54
CA THR A 32 -3.21 10.43 -5.24
C THR A 32 -4.54 9.74 -4.98
N LEU A 33 -4.64 9.10 -3.82
CA LEU A 33 -5.84 8.36 -3.42
C LEU A 33 -6.33 8.86 -2.07
N THR A 34 -7.65 8.95 -1.91
CA THR A 34 -8.25 9.10 -0.59
C THR A 34 -8.51 7.70 -0.06
N MET A 35 -7.72 7.30 0.93
CA MET A 35 -7.80 5.96 1.50
C MET A 35 -8.71 5.95 2.71
N GLN A 36 -9.51 4.89 2.82
CA GLN A 36 -10.48 4.73 3.88
C GLN A 36 -9.93 3.81 4.97
N GLU A 37 -10.32 4.10 6.20
CA GLU A 37 -9.95 3.30 7.36
C GLU A 37 -10.74 2.01 7.40
N LEU A 38 -10.09 0.91 7.79
CA LEU A 38 -10.76 -0.38 8.02
C LEU A 38 -10.12 -1.12 9.18
N ASN A 39 -10.94 -1.49 10.14
CA ASN A 39 -10.61 -2.40 11.25
C ASN A 39 -9.43 -1.99 12.15
N GLY A 40 -9.00 -0.73 12.11
CA GLY A 40 -7.88 -0.29 12.94
C GLY A 40 -6.53 -0.85 12.53
N ASN A 41 -6.40 -1.40 11.31
CA ASN A 41 -5.15 -1.99 10.87
C ASN A 41 -4.78 -1.67 9.42
N GLU A 42 -5.67 -1.05 8.66
CA GLU A 42 -5.40 -0.81 7.23
C GLU A 42 -6.13 0.40 6.69
N LYS A 43 -5.55 0.97 5.63
CA LYS A 43 -6.19 1.98 4.79
C LYS A 43 -6.28 1.41 3.39
N PHE A 44 -7.41 1.63 2.70
CA PHE A 44 -7.60 1.06 1.37
C PHE A 44 -8.26 2.06 0.43
N ALA A 45 -8.03 1.89 -0.86
CA ALA A 45 -8.69 2.66 -1.91
C ALA A 45 -8.61 1.89 -3.23
N ASP A 46 -9.60 2.14 -4.07
CA ASP A 46 -9.58 1.56 -5.42
C ASP A 46 -8.68 2.40 -6.33
N LEU A 47 -7.92 1.70 -7.16
CA LEU A 47 -7.10 2.32 -8.19
C LEU A 47 -7.98 2.72 -9.39
N PRO A 48 -7.57 3.77 -10.15
CA PRO A 48 -8.30 4.11 -11.38
C PRO A 48 -8.26 3.02 -12.44
N HIS A 49 -7.21 2.19 -12.43
CA HIS A 49 -7.06 1.08 -13.37
C HIS A 49 -6.66 -0.18 -12.62
N PRO A 50 -7.14 -1.35 -13.05
CA PRO A 50 -6.77 -2.60 -12.37
C PRO A 50 -5.30 -2.96 -12.58
N LEU A 51 -4.80 -3.81 -11.70
CA LEU A 51 -3.47 -4.37 -11.79
C LEU A 51 -3.58 -5.88 -12.02
N PRO A 52 -2.57 -6.50 -12.68
CA PRO A 52 -2.59 -7.95 -12.83
C PRO A 52 -2.40 -8.61 -11.47
N PRO A 53 -3.37 -9.39 -10.99
CA PRO A 53 -3.26 -10.02 -9.68
C PRO A 53 -2.48 -11.34 -9.77
N ASN A 54 -1.81 -11.67 -8.68
CA ASN A 54 -1.19 -12.97 -8.48
C ASN A 54 -1.21 -13.25 -6.97
N PRO A 55 -2.39 -13.57 -6.42
CA PRO A 55 -2.58 -13.58 -4.98
C PRO A 55 -1.84 -14.73 -4.31
N ILE A 56 -1.36 -14.44 -3.11
CA ILE A 56 -0.77 -15.40 -2.20
C ILE A 56 -1.53 -15.35 -0.87
N ARG A 57 -1.33 -16.34 -0.02
CA ARG A 57 -1.82 -16.33 1.35
C ARG A 57 -0.67 -15.95 2.28
N PRO A 58 -0.54 -14.67 2.66
CA PRO A 58 0.60 -14.27 3.47
C PRO A 58 0.55 -14.80 4.90
N LYS A 59 -0.64 -15.12 5.40
CA LYS A 59 -0.93 -15.56 6.76
C LYS A 59 -0.71 -14.46 7.80
N THR A 60 0.35 -13.71 7.70
CA THR A 60 0.65 -12.55 8.52
C THR A 60 0.92 -11.36 7.63
N LEU A 61 0.26 -10.24 7.93
CA LEU A 61 0.55 -8.96 7.30
C LEU A 61 1.33 -8.12 8.30
N TYR A 62 2.34 -7.42 7.80
CA TYR A 62 3.25 -6.65 8.64
C TYR A 62 3.02 -5.16 8.42
N GLN A 63 3.25 -4.39 9.47
CA GLN A 63 3.22 -2.94 9.38
C GLN A 63 4.09 -2.47 8.22
N GLY A 64 3.52 -1.71 7.30
CA GLY A 64 4.21 -1.23 6.10
C GLY A 64 3.93 -2.02 4.84
N ASP A 65 3.26 -3.16 4.93
CA ASP A 65 2.92 -3.94 3.73
C ASP A 65 1.95 -3.16 2.86
N LEU A 66 2.26 -3.10 1.56
CA LEU A 66 1.40 -2.51 0.54
C LEU A 66 0.97 -3.63 -0.39
N MET A 67 -0.32 -3.91 -0.42
CA MET A 67 -0.87 -5.09 -1.09
C MET A 67 -2.00 -4.71 -2.03
N LEU A 68 -2.27 -5.59 -2.97
CA LEU A 68 -3.46 -5.53 -3.83
C LEU A 68 -4.46 -6.57 -3.33
N TYR A 69 -5.68 -6.13 -3.07
CA TYR A 69 -6.79 -7.03 -2.76
C TYR A 69 -7.68 -7.11 -4.01
N GLY A 70 -7.94 -8.32 -4.49
CA GLY A 70 -8.65 -8.49 -5.76
C GLY A 70 -7.82 -7.92 -6.91
N GLY A 71 -8.47 -7.18 -7.81
CA GLY A 71 -7.84 -6.68 -9.03
C GLY A 71 -7.52 -5.18 -9.03
N HIS A 72 -8.10 -4.38 -8.12
CA HIS A 72 -7.92 -2.93 -8.20
C HIS A 72 -7.97 -2.20 -6.87
N THR A 73 -8.01 -2.91 -5.74
CA THR A 73 -8.01 -2.29 -4.42
C THR A 73 -6.62 -2.34 -3.81
N VAL A 74 -6.01 -1.19 -3.60
CA VAL A 74 -4.72 -1.11 -2.93
C VAL A 74 -4.95 -0.94 -1.43
N VAL A 75 -4.17 -1.68 -0.63
CA VAL A 75 -4.30 -1.70 0.83
C VAL A 75 -2.94 -1.42 1.45
N LEU A 76 -2.91 -0.42 2.32
CA LEU A 76 -1.73 -0.07 3.11
C LEU A 76 -1.97 -0.53 4.55
N PHE A 77 -1.17 -1.48 5.01
CA PHE A 77 -1.28 -2.00 6.38
C PHE A 77 -0.39 -1.21 7.31
N TYR A 78 -0.95 -0.75 8.42
CA TYR A 78 -0.19 0.02 9.41
C TYR A 78 -0.10 -0.68 10.77
N GLU A 79 -0.66 -1.90 10.86
CA GLU A 79 -0.56 -2.78 12.01
C GLU A 79 -0.21 -4.19 11.53
N THR A 80 0.53 -4.92 12.35
CA THR A 80 0.85 -6.32 12.07
C THR A 80 -0.25 -7.20 12.65
N PHE A 81 -0.80 -8.10 11.83
CA PHE A 81 -1.87 -9.01 12.28
C PHE A 81 -1.96 -10.23 11.38
N ARG A 82 -2.66 -11.26 11.85
CA ARG A 82 -2.87 -12.48 11.08
C ARG A 82 -4.14 -12.38 10.25
N THR A 83 -4.10 -12.98 9.06
CA THR A 83 -5.23 -12.98 8.14
C THR A 83 -5.37 -14.33 7.44
N SER A 84 -6.59 -14.66 7.04
CA SER A 84 -6.88 -15.80 6.17
C SER A 84 -7.08 -15.38 4.71
N TYR A 85 -7.07 -14.07 4.42
CA TYR A 85 -7.30 -13.57 3.07
C TYR A 85 -6.06 -13.70 2.20
N SER A 86 -6.30 -13.60 0.89
CA SER A 86 -5.23 -13.61 -0.11
C SER A 86 -5.02 -12.20 -0.65
N TYR A 87 -3.77 -11.85 -0.89
CA TYR A 87 -3.37 -10.55 -1.42
C TYR A 87 -2.21 -10.73 -2.41
N THR A 88 -2.08 -9.77 -3.32
CA THR A 88 -0.90 -9.73 -4.19
C THR A 88 0.05 -8.63 -3.67
N PRO A 89 1.32 -8.96 -3.41
CA PRO A 89 2.27 -7.94 -2.96
C PRO A 89 2.51 -6.86 -4.00
N ILE A 90 2.51 -5.58 -3.56
CA ILE A 90 2.95 -4.45 -4.37
C ILE A 90 4.30 -3.97 -3.85
N GLY A 91 4.44 -3.86 -2.54
CA GLY A 91 5.69 -3.39 -1.95
C GLY A 91 5.63 -3.33 -0.45
N LYS A 92 6.65 -2.69 0.13
CA LYS A 92 6.78 -2.54 1.57
C LYS A 92 7.34 -1.17 1.91
N VAL A 93 6.70 -0.48 2.85
CA VAL A 93 7.19 0.80 3.36
C VAL A 93 8.43 0.55 4.21
N VAL A 94 9.51 1.24 3.87
CA VAL A 94 10.76 1.17 4.64
C VAL A 94 10.62 2.06 5.86
N ALA A 95 11.13 1.61 7.01
CA ALA A 95 11.06 2.35 8.27
C ALA A 95 9.62 2.69 8.66
N ALA A 96 8.74 1.69 8.62
CA ALA A 96 7.30 1.85 8.82
C ALA A 96 6.90 2.06 10.29
N ASN A 97 7.84 2.14 11.22
CA ASN A 97 7.54 2.22 12.65
C ASN A 97 6.80 3.49 13.07
N THR A 98 6.82 4.55 12.25
CA THR A 98 6.05 5.77 12.50
C THR A 98 4.74 5.84 11.70
N LEU A 99 4.48 4.83 10.88
CA LEU A 99 3.38 4.87 9.92
C LEU A 99 2.02 4.94 10.60
N GLN A 100 1.83 4.20 11.68
CA GLN A 100 0.57 4.17 12.40
C GLN A 100 0.15 5.55 12.87
N ASP A 101 1.07 6.31 13.45
CA ASP A 101 0.79 7.67 13.90
C ASP A 101 0.55 8.60 12.72
N ALA A 102 1.30 8.42 11.64
CA ALA A 102 1.20 9.27 10.47
C ALA A 102 -0.14 9.12 9.75
N VAL A 103 -0.65 7.90 9.62
CA VAL A 103 -1.92 7.68 8.90
C VAL A 103 -3.15 8.12 9.72
N GLY A 104 -3.04 8.14 11.04
CA GLY A 104 -4.13 8.57 11.89
C GLY A 104 -5.34 7.64 11.85
N ARG A 105 -6.48 8.14 12.33
CA ARG A 105 -7.68 7.31 12.54
C ARG A 105 -8.69 7.37 11.42
N GLY A 106 -8.81 8.31 10.65
CA GLY A 106 -9.86 8.45 9.64
C GLY A 106 -9.35 8.17 8.25
N ASN A 107 -10.11 8.68 7.30
CA ASN A 107 -9.67 8.65 5.90
C ASN A 107 -8.48 9.58 5.74
N ILE A 108 -7.60 9.24 4.81
CA ILE A 108 -6.38 10.02 4.59
C ILE A 108 -6.05 10.07 3.10
N LYS A 109 -5.58 11.22 2.66
CA LYS A 109 -5.08 11.39 1.30
C LYS A 109 -3.62 10.95 1.24
N VAL A 110 -3.32 10.03 0.32
CA VAL A 110 -2.00 9.44 0.15
C VAL A 110 -1.57 9.61 -1.30
N SER A 111 -0.34 10.05 -1.51
CA SER A 111 0.22 10.21 -2.85
C SER A 111 1.38 9.24 -3.04
N PHE A 112 1.43 8.66 -4.22
CA PHE A 112 2.55 7.81 -4.65
C PHE A 112 3.22 8.48 -5.84
N SER A 113 4.54 8.54 -5.83
CA SER A 113 5.30 9.19 -6.91
C SER A 113 6.63 8.49 -7.13
N MET A 114 7.19 8.72 -8.32
CA MET A 114 8.52 8.19 -8.64
C MET A 114 9.57 8.95 -7.84
N MET A 115 10.62 8.25 -7.47
CA MET A 115 11.82 8.89 -6.93
C MET A 115 12.58 9.58 -8.07
N LYS A 116 13.14 10.71 -7.76
CA LYS A 116 13.97 11.44 -8.72
C LYS A 116 15.44 11.11 -8.55
#